data_35bde660010eb001d550c01781446fc4
#
_entry.id   35bde660010eb001d550c01781446fc4
#
_cell.length_a   1.000
_cell.length_b   1.000
_cell.length_c   1.000
_cell.angle_alpha   90.00
_cell.angle_beta   90.00
_cell.angle_gamma   90.00
#
_symmetry.space_group_name_H-M   'P 1'
#
loop_
_entity.id
_entity.type
_entity.pdbx_description
1 polymer ?
#
loop_
_entity_poly.entity_id
_entity_poly.type
_entity_poly.pdbx_seq_one_letter_code
_entity_poly.pdbx_strand_id
1 'polypeptide(L)'
;MTTITLKTLARQYKNNGQHAEQVARYTLTGEICKADNKPFTAGGDCGDIQIKSARATVCHGTDIKAHIAMDGANRYGYVNADFTVMYLMSADEWLEFASLFGTVTRESQSNGGAVKMRLKVESREMTEWLRARA
;
A
#
# COMPACT_ATOMS: atom_id res chain seq x y z
N MET A 1 15.56 0.66 -0.63
CA MET A 1 14.33 -0.01 -0.13
C MET A 1 14.68 -0.83 1.10
N THR A 2 13.84 -0.82 2.10
CA THR A 2 14.07 -1.55 3.35
C THR A 2 12.98 -2.61 3.52
N THR A 3 13.39 -3.82 3.89
CA THR A 3 12.46 -4.92 4.20
C THR A 3 12.23 -4.99 5.70
N ILE A 4 10.97 -5.01 6.11
CA ILE A 4 10.56 -5.09 7.51
C ILE A 4 9.73 -6.35 7.71
N THR A 5 10.15 -7.21 8.63
CA THR A 5 9.35 -8.38 9.04
C THR A 5 8.19 -7.91 9.90
N LEU A 6 6.98 -8.23 9.48
CA LEU A 6 5.77 -7.80 10.19
C LEU A 6 5.48 -8.72 11.38
N LYS A 7 5.01 -8.11 12.47
CA LYS A 7 4.51 -8.85 13.62
C LYS A 7 3.13 -9.41 13.33
N THR A 8 2.85 -10.59 13.84
CA THR A 8 1.52 -11.20 13.73
C THR A 8 0.53 -10.43 14.60
N LEU A 9 -0.63 -10.10 14.01
CA LEU A 9 -1.71 -9.41 14.70
C LEU A 9 -3.04 -10.08 14.36
N ALA A 10 -3.86 -10.34 15.36
CA ALA A 10 -5.19 -10.87 15.17
C ALA A 10 -6.03 -9.89 14.32
N ARG A 11 -6.71 -10.43 13.33
CA ARG A 11 -7.48 -9.61 12.38
C ARG A 11 -8.67 -8.96 13.06
N GLN A 12 -8.76 -7.63 12.96
CA GLN A 12 -9.90 -6.83 13.44
C GLN A 12 -10.80 -6.36 12.30
N TYR A 13 -10.26 -6.26 11.07
CA TYR A 13 -10.97 -5.79 9.90
C TYR A 13 -11.04 -6.86 8.83
N LYS A 14 -12.18 -6.98 8.15
CA LYS A 14 -12.34 -7.86 6.99
C LYS A 14 -11.59 -7.34 5.77
N ASN A 15 -11.49 -6.02 5.63
CA ASN A 15 -10.81 -5.37 4.53
C ASN A 15 -9.30 -5.57 4.65
N ASN A 16 -8.67 -6.09 3.60
CA ASN A 16 -7.24 -6.38 3.58
C ASN A 16 -6.38 -5.12 3.71
N GLY A 17 -6.80 -4.02 3.11
CA GLY A 17 -6.08 -2.74 3.22
C GLY A 17 -6.05 -2.24 4.66
N GLN A 18 -7.18 -2.27 5.34
CA GLN A 18 -7.25 -1.87 6.75
C GLN A 18 -6.44 -2.80 7.64
N HIS A 19 -6.48 -4.11 7.40
CA HIS A 19 -5.66 -5.05 8.14
C HIS A 19 -4.16 -4.81 7.92
N ALA A 20 -3.75 -4.56 6.68
CA ALA A 20 -2.36 -4.21 6.37
C ALA A 20 -1.89 -2.96 7.13
N GLU A 21 -2.72 -1.93 7.18
CA GLU A 21 -2.45 -0.71 7.96
C GLU A 21 -2.27 -1.01 9.46
N GLN A 22 -3.12 -1.85 10.03
CA GLN A 22 -3.04 -2.24 11.44
C GLN A 22 -1.76 -3.03 11.74
N VAL A 23 -1.43 -4.01 10.90
CA VAL A 23 -0.22 -4.83 11.06
C VAL A 23 1.03 -3.97 10.94
N ALA A 24 1.08 -3.06 9.97
CA ALA A 24 2.21 -2.15 9.79
C ALA A 24 2.37 -1.23 11.01
N ARG A 25 1.30 -0.61 11.47
CA ARG A 25 1.35 0.26 12.64
C ARG A 25 1.78 -0.48 13.89
N TYR A 26 1.21 -1.65 14.15
CA TYR A 26 1.61 -2.48 15.28
C TYR A 26 3.10 -2.84 15.25
N THR A 27 3.59 -3.21 14.07
CA THR A 27 5.01 -3.55 13.89
C THR A 27 5.92 -2.37 14.17
N LEU A 28 5.56 -1.17 13.68
CA LEU A 28 6.40 0.02 13.76
C LEU A 28 6.32 0.72 15.11
N THR A 29 5.16 0.70 15.76
CA THR A 29 4.92 1.50 16.98
C THR A 29 4.62 0.66 18.21
N GLY A 30 4.26 -0.60 18.07
CA GLY A 30 3.78 -1.45 19.17
C GLY A 30 2.34 -1.17 19.59
N GLU A 31 1.66 -0.24 18.94
CA GLU A 31 0.29 0.14 19.27
C GLU A 31 -0.74 -0.62 18.44
N ILE A 32 -1.82 -1.04 19.09
CA ILE A 32 -2.98 -1.63 18.45
C ILE A 32 -4.11 -0.61 18.46
N CYS A 33 -4.59 -0.24 17.25
CA CYS A 33 -5.76 0.62 17.15
C CYS A 33 -7.05 -0.20 17.29
N LYS A 34 -8.01 0.33 18.03
CA LYS A 34 -9.34 -0.26 18.11
C LYS A 34 -10.06 -0.14 16.75
N ALA A 35 -10.96 -1.08 16.48
CA ALA A 35 -11.62 -1.16 15.19
C ALA A 35 -12.43 0.10 14.82
N ASP A 36 -12.94 0.82 15.79
CA ASP A 36 -13.70 2.06 15.63
C ASP A 36 -12.82 3.33 15.61
N ASN A 37 -11.55 3.20 15.93
CA ASN A 37 -10.63 4.34 15.91
C ASN A 37 -10.20 4.62 14.49
N LYS A 38 -10.12 5.90 14.14
CA LYS A 38 -9.38 6.33 12.96
C LYS A 38 -7.90 6.27 13.32
N PRO A 39 -7.17 5.28 12.86
CA PRO A 39 -5.85 4.99 13.40
C PRO A 39 -4.77 5.97 12.96
N PHE A 40 -5.04 6.84 11.99
CA PHE A 40 -3.95 7.49 11.29
C PHE A 40 -4.18 8.99 11.15
N THR A 41 -3.12 9.74 11.42
CA THR A 41 -3.08 11.18 11.32
C THR A 41 -2.69 11.63 9.92
N ALA A 42 -2.85 12.91 9.65
CA ALA A 42 -2.52 13.51 8.36
C ALA A 42 -1.09 13.19 7.89
N GLY A 43 -0.94 12.91 6.62
CA GLY A 43 0.34 12.67 5.97
C GLY A 43 0.61 11.22 5.58
N GLY A 44 -0.11 10.26 6.13
CA GLY A 44 0.04 8.86 5.80
C GLY A 44 -0.64 7.95 6.80
N ASP A 45 -0.74 6.68 6.49
CA ASP A 45 -1.38 5.68 7.35
C ASP A 45 -0.55 5.40 8.61
N CYS A 46 0.74 5.63 8.55
CA CYS A 46 1.66 5.46 9.66
C CYS A 46 2.69 6.58 9.63
N GLY A 47 2.36 7.72 10.26
CA GLY A 47 3.19 8.91 10.18
C GLY A 47 3.28 9.43 8.74
N ASP A 48 4.49 9.48 8.17
CA ASP A 48 4.74 9.89 6.79
C ASP A 48 4.67 8.72 5.78
N ILE A 49 4.29 7.52 6.22
CA ILE A 49 4.25 6.31 5.42
C ILE A 49 2.81 6.01 5.02
N GLN A 50 2.57 5.94 3.72
CA GLN A 50 1.32 5.45 3.15
C GLN A 50 1.41 3.93 3.00
N ILE A 51 0.46 3.19 3.57
CA ILE A 51 0.46 1.73 3.50
C ILE A 51 -0.40 1.27 2.33
N LYS A 52 0.17 0.39 1.53
CA LYS A 52 -0.50 -0.28 0.41
C LYS A 52 -0.32 -1.79 0.54
N SER A 53 -1.27 -2.54 0.05
CA SER A 53 -1.24 -4.00 0.09
C SER A 53 -1.51 -4.59 -1.28
N ALA A 54 -1.38 -5.89 -1.41
CA ALA A 54 -1.75 -6.61 -2.64
C ALA A 54 -3.17 -6.24 -3.07
N ARG A 55 -3.39 -6.03 -4.34
CA ARG A 55 -4.64 -5.56 -4.97
C ARG A 55 -5.02 -4.12 -4.58
N ALA A 56 -4.09 -3.35 -4.04
CA ALA A 56 -4.36 -1.96 -3.73
C ALA A 56 -4.60 -1.13 -4.99
N THR A 57 -5.43 -0.11 -4.88
CA THR A 57 -5.50 0.94 -5.89
C THR A 57 -4.26 1.82 -5.73
N VAL A 58 -3.45 1.91 -6.77
CA VAL A 58 -2.20 2.67 -6.76
C VAL A 58 -2.32 4.01 -7.46
N CYS A 59 -3.39 4.19 -8.22
CA CYS A 59 -3.71 5.44 -8.90
C CYS A 59 -5.20 5.49 -9.16
N HIS A 60 -5.77 6.68 -9.04
CA HIS A 60 -7.15 6.94 -9.40
C HIS A 60 -7.20 8.23 -10.19
N GLY A 61 -7.67 8.17 -11.44
CA GLY A 61 -7.71 9.32 -12.33
C GLY A 61 -6.65 9.24 -13.44
N THR A 62 -5.76 10.22 -13.54
CA THR A 62 -4.94 10.42 -14.73
C THR A 62 -3.63 9.64 -14.75
N ASP A 63 -2.84 9.71 -13.69
CA ASP A 63 -1.55 9.01 -13.64
C ASP A 63 -1.05 8.80 -12.20
N ILE A 64 -0.07 7.91 -12.06
CA ILE A 64 0.51 7.53 -10.79
C ILE A 64 1.25 8.69 -10.13
N LYS A 65 1.97 9.49 -10.91
CA LYS A 65 2.77 10.59 -10.38
C LYS A 65 1.89 11.64 -9.73
N ALA A 66 0.77 12.00 -10.38
CA ALA A 66 -0.21 12.92 -9.83
C ALA A 66 -0.85 12.36 -8.55
N HIS A 67 -1.15 11.07 -8.53
CA HIS A 67 -1.72 10.40 -7.36
C HIS A 67 -0.75 10.43 -6.16
N ILE A 68 0.52 10.15 -6.39
CA ILE A 68 1.56 10.23 -5.35
C ILE A 68 1.66 11.65 -4.79
N ALA A 69 1.61 12.66 -5.65
CA ALA A 69 1.61 14.04 -5.21
C ALA A 69 0.38 14.39 -4.36
N MET A 70 -0.79 13.83 -4.69
CA MET A 70 -2.02 14.02 -3.92
C MET A 70 -1.98 13.32 -2.55
N ASP A 71 -1.36 12.15 -2.46
CA ASP A 71 -1.21 11.44 -1.19
C ASP A 71 -0.39 12.25 -0.17
N GLY A 72 0.59 13.02 -0.64
CA GLY A 72 1.46 13.83 0.21
C GLY A 72 2.36 13.02 1.14
N ALA A 73 2.47 11.73 0.92
CA ALA A 73 3.33 10.85 1.71
C ALA A 73 4.77 10.89 1.19
N ASN A 74 5.72 10.82 2.09
CA ASN A 74 7.15 10.79 1.72
C ASN A 74 7.62 9.38 1.40
N ARG A 75 7.00 8.37 2.02
CA ARG A 75 7.36 6.96 1.88
C ARG A 75 6.12 6.09 1.71
N TYR A 76 6.33 4.93 1.14
CA TYR A 76 5.30 3.92 0.92
C TYR A 76 5.73 2.59 1.51
N GLY A 77 4.82 1.97 2.27
CA GLY A 77 5.01 0.62 2.77
C GLY A 77 4.11 -0.35 2.00
N TYR A 78 4.70 -1.23 1.19
CA TYR A 78 3.96 -2.28 0.52
C TYR A 78 3.95 -3.54 1.39
N VAL A 79 2.77 -3.93 1.82
CA VAL A 79 2.55 -5.15 2.63
C VAL A 79 2.21 -6.29 1.69
N ASN A 80 2.94 -7.40 1.79
CA ASN A 80 2.71 -8.57 0.96
C ASN A 80 1.36 -9.25 1.27
N ALA A 81 0.94 -10.17 0.39
CA ALA A 81 -0.37 -10.81 0.48
C ALA A 81 -0.59 -11.61 1.78
N ASP A 82 0.49 -12.12 2.37
CA ASP A 82 0.44 -12.93 3.60
C ASP A 82 0.53 -12.08 4.89
N PHE A 83 0.70 -10.76 4.77
CA PHE A 83 0.91 -9.86 5.90
C PHE A 83 2.12 -10.23 6.76
N THR A 84 3.19 -10.71 6.12
CA THR A 84 4.42 -11.15 6.79
C THR A 84 5.58 -10.19 6.62
N VAL A 85 5.59 -9.42 5.52
CA VAL A 85 6.68 -8.53 5.14
C VAL A 85 6.13 -7.22 4.63
N MET A 86 6.78 -6.12 5.01
CA MET A 86 6.56 -4.81 4.42
C MET A 86 7.83 -4.33 3.73
N TYR A 87 7.69 -3.87 2.49
CA TYR A 87 8.76 -3.24 1.74
C TYR A 87 8.59 -1.72 1.83
N LEU A 88 9.51 -1.08 2.52
CA LEU A 88 9.49 0.36 2.71
C LEU A 88 10.23 1.03 1.56
N MET A 89 9.51 1.84 0.80
CA MET A 89 9.97 2.49 -0.43
C MET A 89 9.92 4.01 -0.30
N SER A 90 10.84 4.67 -1.00
CA SER A 90 10.68 6.10 -1.30
C SER A 90 9.53 6.32 -2.27
N ALA A 91 9.11 7.56 -2.45
CA ALA A 91 8.09 7.90 -3.45
C ALA A 91 8.54 7.51 -4.87
N ASP A 92 9.82 7.69 -5.20
CA ASP A 92 10.36 7.31 -6.51
C ASP A 92 10.37 5.81 -6.72
N GLU A 93 10.76 5.04 -5.71
CA GLU A 93 10.71 3.57 -5.76
C GLU A 93 9.28 3.06 -5.90
N TRP A 94 8.35 3.67 -5.18
CA TRP A 94 6.92 3.35 -5.31
C TRP A 94 6.39 3.65 -6.71
N LEU A 95 6.77 4.79 -7.29
CA LEU A 95 6.39 5.15 -8.66
C LEU A 95 6.86 4.09 -9.66
N GLU A 96 8.12 3.67 -9.55
CA GLU A 96 8.68 2.61 -10.40
C GLU A 96 7.93 1.28 -10.22
N PHE A 97 7.77 0.84 -8.98
CA PHE A 97 7.06 -0.39 -8.64
C PHE A 97 5.62 -0.39 -9.17
N ALA A 98 4.87 0.66 -8.90
CA ALA A 98 3.49 0.77 -9.33
C ALA A 98 3.36 0.86 -10.85
N SER A 99 4.31 1.51 -11.54
CA SER A 99 4.33 1.60 -12.99
C SER A 99 4.60 0.24 -13.65
N LEU A 100 5.44 -0.59 -13.04
CA LEU A 100 5.76 -1.92 -13.55
C LEU A 100 4.64 -2.94 -13.31
N PHE A 101 4.02 -2.89 -12.15
CA PHE A 101 3.12 -3.95 -11.70
C PHE A 101 1.65 -3.53 -11.56
N GLY A 102 1.35 -2.27 -11.74
CA GLY A 102 -0.02 -1.78 -11.76
C GLY A 102 -0.75 -2.17 -13.05
N THR A 103 -2.02 -2.48 -12.92
CA THR A 103 -2.90 -2.80 -14.05
C THR A 103 -4.01 -1.78 -14.14
N VAL A 104 -4.22 -1.25 -15.34
CA VAL A 104 -5.29 -0.31 -15.62
C VAL A 104 -6.63 -1.03 -15.69
N THR A 105 -7.59 -0.53 -14.93
CA THR A 105 -8.99 -0.93 -15.02
C THR A 105 -9.87 0.30 -15.18
N ARG A 106 -10.96 0.17 -15.95
CA ARG A 106 -11.92 1.26 -16.09
C ARG A 106 -13.00 1.14 -15.03
N GLU A 107 -13.33 2.25 -14.41
CA GLU A 107 -14.51 2.35 -13.57
C GLU A 107 -15.79 2.30 -14.42
N SER A 108 -16.90 1.93 -13.78
CA SER A 108 -18.21 1.98 -14.40
C SER A 108 -18.62 3.43 -14.73
N GLN A 109 -19.56 3.61 -15.66
CA GLN A 109 -20.12 4.92 -15.99
C GLN A 109 -20.72 5.63 -14.77
N SER A 110 -21.27 4.88 -13.81
CA SER A 110 -21.79 5.43 -12.55
C SER A 110 -20.73 6.14 -11.72
N ASN A 111 -19.46 5.79 -11.88
CA ASN A 111 -18.33 6.44 -11.23
C ASN A 111 -17.60 7.44 -12.15
N GLY A 112 -18.29 7.96 -13.17
CA GLY A 112 -17.73 8.93 -14.09
C GLY A 112 -16.74 8.38 -15.11
N GLY A 113 -16.63 7.05 -15.24
CA GLY A 113 -15.72 6.40 -16.18
C GLY A 113 -14.23 6.59 -15.85
N ALA A 114 -13.90 6.91 -14.61
CA ALA A 114 -12.52 7.12 -14.18
C ALA A 114 -11.66 5.87 -14.38
N VAL A 115 -10.39 6.09 -14.68
CA VAL A 115 -9.41 5.02 -14.80
C VAL A 115 -8.75 4.77 -13.45
N LYS A 116 -8.66 3.50 -13.05
CA LYS A 116 -7.89 3.06 -11.89
C LYS A 116 -6.72 2.19 -12.32
N MET A 117 -5.58 2.39 -11.68
CA MET A 117 -4.50 1.44 -11.70
C MET A 117 -4.51 0.65 -10.40
N ARG A 118 -4.45 -0.68 -10.51
CA ARG A 118 -4.43 -1.57 -9.36
C ARG A 118 -3.25 -2.50 -9.42
N LEU A 119 -2.67 -2.79 -8.26
CA LEU A 119 -1.75 -3.91 -8.12
C LEU A 119 -2.55 -5.21 -8.21
N LYS A 120 -2.10 -6.13 -9.05
CA LYS A 120 -2.64 -7.48 -9.11
C LYS A 120 -2.12 -8.32 -7.93
N VAL A 121 -2.60 -9.54 -7.84
CA VAL A 121 -2.01 -10.55 -6.96
C VAL A 121 -0.52 -10.66 -7.28
N GLU A 122 0.29 -10.85 -6.26
CA GLU A 122 1.74 -10.95 -6.41
C GLU A 122 2.12 -11.99 -7.46
N SER A 123 2.85 -11.54 -8.47
CA SER A 123 3.42 -12.38 -9.49
C SER A 123 4.85 -12.79 -9.10
N ARG A 124 5.39 -13.76 -9.81
CA ARG A 124 6.80 -14.14 -9.65
C ARG A 124 7.74 -12.98 -9.96
N GLU A 125 7.45 -12.24 -11.03
CA GLU A 125 8.23 -11.08 -11.44
C GLU A 125 8.22 -9.97 -10.37
N MET A 126 7.07 -9.70 -9.78
CA MET A 126 6.94 -8.75 -8.68
C MET A 126 7.78 -9.17 -7.48
N THR A 127 7.68 -10.44 -7.08
CA THR A 127 8.43 -10.98 -5.94
C THR A 127 9.95 -10.90 -6.20
N GLU A 128 10.40 -11.25 -7.39
CA GLU A 128 11.81 -11.17 -7.77
C GLU A 128 12.31 -9.73 -7.78
N TRP A 129 11.52 -8.80 -8.30
CA TRP A 129 11.84 -7.38 -8.31
C TRP A 129 12.03 -6.82 -6.89
N LEU A 130 11.11 -7.16 -5.99
CA LEU A 130 11.18 -6.75 -4.59
C LEU A 130 12.40 -7.32 -3.89
N ARG A 131 12.68 -8.61 -4.06
CA ARG A 131 13.83 -9.27 -3.45
C ARG A 131 15.16 -8.71 -3.93
N ALA A 132 15.27 -8.39 -5.20
CA ALA A 132 16.50 -7.84 -5.77
C ALA A 132 16.85 -6.45 -5.22
N ARG A 133 15.89 -5.70 -4.73
CA ARG A 133 16.05 -4.32 -4.24
C ARG A 133 15.97 -4.20 -2.71
N ALA A 134 15.50 -5.22 -2.06
CA ALA A 134 15.36 -5.25 -0.61
C ALA A 134 16.69 -5.39 0.13
#